data_a4e7cb2967a7e3f6e4e87ce1c210299c
#
_entry.id   a4e7cb2967a7e3f6e4e87ce1c210299c
#
_cell.length_a   1.000
_cell.length_b   1.000
_cell.length_c   1.000
_cell.angle_alpha   90.00
_cell.angle_beta   90.00
_cell.angle_gamma   90.00
#
_symmetry.space_group_name_H-M   'P 1'
#
loop_
_entity.id
_entity.type
_entity.pdbx_description
1 polymer ?
#
loop_
_entity_poly.entity_id
_entity_poly.type
_entity_poly.pdbx_seq_one_letter_code
_entity_poly.pdbx_strand_id
1 'polypeptide(L)'
;MKKDKIIDLTKIENRINTLQQELSRLEFSTFFSQYAGQRDIYEVLGYNTNPTFSDFYARYLQQDIVRAVIDKLCNYTWRGDVSIFNVNEEDKDKDSLYKWWLYVDKNFNIKTKFLRADKLAMLGNYSCILLGFDDVKQNSDFERPVKYNSNLVYITPYSQLSCQILEYENKI
;
A
#
# COMPACT_ATOMS: atom_id res chain seq x y z
N MET A 1 -40.47 -38.25 10.03
CA MET A 1 -41.05 -37.56 8.87
C MET A 1 -39.95 -36.75 8.20
N LYS A 2 -39.43 -37.19 7.06
CA LYS A 2 -38.51 -36.41 6.22
C LYS A 2 -39.35 -35.37 5.50
N LYS A 3 -39.09 -34.09 5.72
CA LYS A 3 -39.62 -33.00 4.90
C LYS A 3 -38.90 -33.11 3.52
N ASP A 4 -39.66 -33.55 2.53
CA ASP A 4 -39.20 -33.49 1.15
C ASP A 4 -38.97 -32.03 0.81
N LYS A 5 -37.72 -31.73 0.41
CA LYS A 5 -37.35 -30.42 -0.08
C LYS A 5 -38.03 -30.22 -1.42
N ILE A 6 -39.12 -29.43 -1.43
CA ILE A 6 -39.73 -28.98 -2.67
C ILE A 6 -38.65 -28.20 -3.43
N ILE A 7 -38.18 -28.77 -4.50
CA ILE A 7 -37.20 -28.12 -5.39
C ILE A 7 -37.97 -27.02 -6.10
N ASP A 8 -37.57 -25.78 -5.88
CA ASP A 8 -38.14 -24.61 -6.52
C ASP A 8 -37.67 -24.56 -7.98
N LEU A 9 -38.46 -25.13 -8.86
CA LEU A 9 -38.18 -25.22 -10.31
C LEU A 9 -37.94 -23.85 -10.93
N THR A 10 -38.65 -22.83 -10.46
CA THR A 10 -38.51 -21.44 -10.93
C THR A 10 -37.10 -20.87 -10.66
N LYS A 11 -36.52 -21.22 -9.50
CA LYS A 11 -35.15 -20.82 -9.19
C LYS A 11 -34.12 -21.53 -10.07
N ILE A 12 -34.38 -22.78 -10.42
CA ILE A 12 -33.51 -23.56 -11.30
C ILE A 12 -33.58 -22.98 -12.72
N GLU A 13 -34.74 -22.72 -13.23
CA GLU A 13 -34.95 -22.10 -14.55
C GLU A 13 -34.28 -20.73 -14.66
N ASN A 14 -34.46 -19.88 -13.64
CA ASN A 14 -33.78 -18.57 -13.59
C ASN A 14 -32.24 -18.73 -13.58
N ARG A 15 -31.74 -19.72 -12.85
CA ARG A 15 -30.29 -19.98 -12.81
C ARG A 15 -29.76 -20.49 -14.14
N ILE A 16 -30.52 -21.36 -14.82
CA ILE A 16 -30.16 -21.87 -16.15
C ILE A 16 -30.12 -20.72 -17.15
N ASN A 17 -31.14 -19.85 -17.15
CA ASN A 17 -31.20 -18.69 -18.03
C ASN A 17 -30.01 -17.73 -17.79
N THR A 18 -29.65 -17.49 -16.52
CA THR A 18 -28.48 -16.66 -16.18
C THR A 18 -27.19 -17.28 -16.70
N LEU A 19 -26.99 -18.59 -16.48
CA LEU A 19 -25.81 -19.29 -16.96
C LEU A 19 -25.72 -19.33 -18.47
N GLN A 20 -26.84 -19.47 -19.18
CA GLN A 20 -26.88 -19.39 -20.65
C GLN A 20 -26.50 -18.01 -21.17
N GLN A 21 -26.95 -16.94 -20.50
CA GLN A 21 -26.54 -15.57 -20.83
C GLN A 21 -25.06 -15.33 -20.57
N GLU A 22 -24.51 -15.84 -19.49
CA GLU A 22 -23.07 -15.77 -19.18
C GLU A 22 -22.25 -16.54 -20.22
N LEU A 23 -22.70 -17.75 -20.61
CA LEU A 23 -22.07 -18.56 -21.64
C LEU A 23 -22.07 -17.85 -23.01
N SER A 24 -23.21 -17.29 -23.40
CA SER A 24 -23.33 -16.53 -24.67
C SER A 24 -22.42 -15.29 -24.66
N ARG A 25 -22.28 -14.61 -23.52
CA ARG A 25 -21.32 -13.49 -23.38
C ARG A 25 -19.88 -13.93 -23.52
N LEU A 26 -19.52 -15.07 -22.92
CA LEU A 26 -18.18 -15.63 -23.03
C LEU A 26 -17.87 -16.11 -24.45
N GLU A 27 -18.81 -16.79 -25.10
CA GLU A 27 -18.68 -17.22 -26.49
C GLU A 27 -18.55 -16.02 -27.41
N PHE A 28 -19.35 -14.98 -27.22
CA PHE A 28 -19.28 -13.75 -27.99
C PHE A 28 -17.95 -13.03 -27.77
N SER A 29 -17.48 -12.96 -26.52
CA SER A 29 -16.16 -12.37 -26.21
C SER A 29 -15.01 -13.16 -26.83
N THR A 30 -15.09 -14.50 -26.84
CA THR A 30 -14.08 -15.36 -27.48
C THR A 30 -14.13 -15.28 -29.02
N PHE A 31 -15.29 -15.11 -29.61
CA PHE A 31 -15.42 -14.97 -31.07
C PHE A 31 -14.86 -13.62 -31.57
N PHE A 32 -15.11 -12.52 -30.84
CA PHE A 32 -14.52 -11.22 -31.17
C PHE A 32 -13.05 -11.13 -30.79
N SER A 33 -12.60 -11.89 -29.80
CA SER A 33 -11.20 -11.93 -29.38
C SER A 33 -10.30 -12.67 -30.38
N GLN A 34 -10.86 -13.39 -31.34
CA GLN A 34 -10.05 -13.98 -32.45
C GLN A 34 -9.29 -12.92 -33.25
N TYR A 35 -9.80 -11.69 -33.32
CA TYR A 35 -9.11 -10.55 -33.96
C TYR A 35 -8.54 -9.55 -32.94
N ALA A 36 -9.12 -9.44 -31.75
CA ALA A 36 -8.60 -8.65 -30.63
C ALA A 36 -7.62 -9.46 -29.76
N GLY A 37 -7.02 -10.51 -30.38
CA GLY A 37 -6.01 -11.33 -29.79
C GLY A 37 -6.46 -11.97 -28.47
N GLN A 38 -6.92 -13.20 -28.51
CA GLN A 38 -6.77 -14.10 -27.34
C GLN A 38 -5.29 -14.27 -26.95
N ARG A 39 -4.40 -13.66 -27.71
CA ARG A 39 -3.01 -13.51 -27.31
C ARG A 39 -2.95 -12.32 -26.40
N ASP A 40 -2.79 -12.58 -25.11
CA ASP A 40 -2.34 -11.55 -24.21
C ASP A 40 -1.06 -10.97 -24.84
N ILE A 41 -1.16 -9.72 -25.32
CA ILE A 41 -0.04 -9.03 -25.97
C ILE A 41 1.16 -9.01 -25.00
N TYR A 42 0.92 -8.93 -23.71
CA TYR A 42 1.96 -8.97 -22.69
C TYR A 42 2.65 -10.32 -22.65
N GLU A 43 1.90 -11.43 -22.72
CA GLU A 43 2.45 -12.78 -22.74
C GLU A 43 3.23 -13.06 -24.03
N VAL A 44 2.69 -12.67 -25.19
CA VAL A 44 3.34 -12.84 -26.49
C VAL A 44 4.63 -12.03 -26.61
N LEU A 45 4.67 -10.84 -26.02
CA LEU A 45 5.85 -9.99 -25.97
C LEU A 45 6.82 -10.35 -24.84
N GLY A 46 6.51 -11.40 -24.07
CA GLY A 46 7.34 -11.85 -22.95
C GLY A 46 7.34 -10.92 -21.74
N TYR A 47 6.31 -10.07 -21.60
CA TYR A 47 6.13 -9.29 -20.41
C TYR A 47 5.62 -10.14 -19.26
N ASN A 48 6.10 -9.88 -18.05
CA ASN A 48 5.57 -10.50 -16.85
C ASN A 48 4.13 -9.99 -16.60
N THR A 49 3.15 -10.90 -16.63
CA THR A 49 1.73 -10.58 -16.40
C THR A 49 1.41 -10.33 -14.94
N ASN A 50 2.24 -10.83 -14.02
CA ASN A 50 2.11 -10.64 -12.58
C ASN A 50 3.38 -10.01 -11.98
N PRO A 51 3.65 -8.73 -12.26
CA PRO A 51 4.86 -8.09 -11.77
C PRO A 51 4.84 -7.98 -10.24
N THR A 52 5.96 -8.30 -9.63
CA THR A 52 6.19 -8.19 -8.20
C THR A 52 6.83 -6.84 -7.85
N PHE A 53 6.89 -6.52 -6.55
CA PHE A 53 7.65 -5.35 -6.09
C PHE A 53 9.11 -5.37 -6.58
N SER A 54 9.74 -6.54 -6.58
CA SER A 54 11.12 -6.69 -7.05
C SER A 54 11.29 -6.31 -8.52
N ASP A 55 10.31 -6.63 -9.36
CA ASP A 55 10.32 -6.28 -10.78
C ASP A 55 10.19 -4.76 -10.97
N PHE A 56 9.29 -4.11 -10.23
CA PHE A 56 9.14 -2.66 -10.25
C PHE A 56 10.38 -1.95 -9.73
N TYR A 57 10.95 -2.46 -8.63
CA TYR A 57 12.17 -1.90 -8.05
C TYR A 57 13.37 -2.04 -8.99
N ALA A 58 13.52 -3.20 -9.65
CA ALA A 58 14.56 -3.40 -10.66
C ALA A 58 14.42 -2.42 -11.83
N ARG A 59 13.20 -2.19 -12.32
CA ARG A 59 12.93 -1.21 -13.38
C ARG A 59 13.22 0.22 -12.93
N TYR A 60 12.88 0.57 -11.71
CA TYR A 60 13.22 1.88 -11.13
C TYR A 60 14.74 2.11 -11.07
N LEU A 61 15.52 1.06 -10.78
CA LEU A 61 16.97 1.16 -10.75
C LEU A 61 17.61 1.23 -12.15
N GLN A 62 17.02 0.57 -13.14
CA GLN A 62 17.61 0.38 -14.46
C GLN A 62 17.08 1.37 -15.51
N GLN A 63 15.86 1.90 -15.35
CA GLN A 63 15.21 2.74 -16.34
C GLN A 63 15.08 4.18 -15.86
N ASP A 64 15.76 5.08 -16.52
CA ASP A 64 15.79 6.50 -16.16
C ASP A 64 14.41 7.17 -16.22
N ILE A 65 13.56 6.78 -17.16
CA ILE A 65 12.20 7.33 -17.28
C ILE A 65 11.35 6.96 -16.07
N VAL A 66 11.39 5.68 -15.63
CA VAL A 66 10.64 5.21 -14.46
C VAL A 66 11.12 5.93 -13.21
N ARG A 67 12.46 6.03 -13.06
CA ARG A 67 13.07 6.79 -11.97
C ARG A 67 12.64 8.24 -11.97
N ALA A 68 12.72 8.90 -13.13
CA ALA A 68 12.36 10.31 -13.26
C ALA A 68 10.89 10.59 -12.88
N VAL A 69 9.96 9.71 -13.28
CA VAL A 69 8.55 9.85 -12.96
C VAL A 69 8.33 9.75 -11.44
N ILE A 70 8.82 8.68 -10.82
CA ILE A 70 8.65 8.44 -9.39
C ILE A 70 9.34 9.51 -8.56
N ASP A 71 10.59 9.82 -8.86
CA ASP A 71 11.35 10.83 -8.13
C ASP A 71 10.71 12.21 -8.26
N LYS A 72 10.19 12.56 -9.43
CA LYS A 72 9.54 13.83 -9.64
C LYS A 72 8.24 13.96 -8.84
N LEU A 73 7.39 12.93 -8.87
CA LEU A 73 6.13 12.92 -8.12
C LEU A 73 6.39 13.03 -6.62
N CYS A 74 7.24 12.17 -6.06
CA CYS A 74 7.56 12.20 -4.63
C CYS A 74 8.23 13.53 -4.22
N ASN A 75 9.16 14.05 -5.04
CA ASN A 75 9.80 15.34 -4.74
C ASN A 75 8.81 16.51 -4.80
N TYR A 76 7.79 16.46 -5.64
CA TYR A 76 6.73 17.46 -5.64
C TYR A 76 5.86 17.38 -4.39
N THR A 77 5.49 16.17 -3.96
CA THR A 77 4.72 15.97 -2.73
C THR A 77 5.45 16.53 -1.51
N TRP A 78 6.75 16.28 -1.41
CA TRP A 78 7.58 16.69 -0.28
C TRP A 78 8.35 18.00 -0.52
N ARG A 79 7.89 18.86 -1.44
CA ARG A 79 8.57 20.11 -1.76
C ARG A 79 8.50 21.13 -0.62
N GLY A 80 7.35 21.18 0.08
CA GLY A 80 7.15 22.06 1.22
C GLY A 80 7.82 21.52 2.50
N ASP A 81 7.97 22.38 3.48
CA ASP A 81 8.37 21.97 4.81
C ASP A 81 7.14 21.49 5.60
N VAL A 82 7.31 20.36 6.29
CA VAL A 82 6.27 19.82 7.16
C VAL A 82 6.44 20.40 8.54
N SER A 83 5.39 21.01 9.06
CA SER A 83 5.37 21.52 10.44
C SER A 83 4.18 20.95 11.19
N ILE A 84 4.38 20.61 12.45
CA ILE A 84 3.34 20.15 13.37
C ILE A 84 3.26 21.16 14.52
N PHE A 85 2.07 21.63 14.80
CA PHE A 85 1.81 22.56 15.87
C PHE A 85 0.43 22.32 16.48
N ASN A 86 0.26 22.77 17.73
CA ASN A 86 -1.03 22.67 18.40
C ASN A 86 -1.95 23.80 17.90
N VAL A 87 -3.16 23.44 17.46
CA VAL A 87 -4.15 24.42 16.95
C VAL A 87 -4.62 25.39 18.03
N ASN A 88 -4.56 24.99 19.30
CA ASN A 88 -5.02 25.82 20.43
C ASN A 88 -3.97 26.84 20.90
N GLU A 89 -2.73 26.77 20.41
CA GLU A 89 -1.67 27.70 20.77
C GLU A 89 -1.41 28.65 19.60
N GLU A 90 -1.71 29.94 19.80
CA GLU A 90 -1.50 30.98 18.78
C GLU A 90 -0.01 31.29 18.57
N ASP A 91 0.83 31.04 19.58
CA ASP A 91 2.26 31.33 19.55
C ASP A 91 3.07 30.04 19.36
N LYS A 92 3.59 29.83 18.13
CA LYS A 92 4.41 28.67 17.80
C LYS A 92 5.66 28.50 18.65
N ASP A 93 6.22 29.60 19.10
CA ASP A 93 7.46 29.56 19.91
C ASP A 93 7.21 29.03 21.33
N LYS A 94 5.97 29.02 21.79
CA LYS A 94 5.56 28.47 23.08
C LYS A 94 5.09 27.02 22.98
N ASP A 95 4.73 26.58 21.77
CA ASP A 95 4.22 25.24 21.55
C ASP A 95 5.32 24.18 21.81
N SER A 96 5.09 23.35 22.81
CA SER A 96 5.99 22.23 23.15
C SER A 96 6.05 21.18 22.07
N LEU A 97 4.92 20.94 21.36
CA LEU A 97 4.83 19.99 20.25
C LEU A 97 5.66 20.48 19.05
N TYR A 98 5.59 21.75 18.74
CA TYR A 98 6.38 22.34 17.67
C TYR A 98 7.89 22.26 17.96
N LYS A 99 8.31 22.54 19.19
CA LYS A 99 9.72 22.42 19.60
C LYS A 99 10.21 20.98 19.52
N TRP A 100 9.39 20.04 19.97
CA TRP A 100 9.69 18.62 19.86
C TRP A 100 9.81 18.21 18.39
N TRP A 101 8.89 18.66 17.54
CA TRP A 101 8.94 18.39 16.09
C TRP A 101 10.23 18.90 15.46
N LEU A 102 10.64 20.12 15.75
CA LEU A 102 11.90 20.69 15.24
C LEU A 102 13.12 19.86 15.69
N TYR A 103 13.11 19.41 16.93
CA TYR A 103 14.17 18.53 17.45
C TYR A 103 14.21 17.20 16.67
N VAL A 104 13.06 16.57 16.46
CA VAL A 104 12.97 15.28 15.76
C VAL A 104 13.36 15.46 14.29
N ASP A 105 12.89 16.49 13.62
CA ASP A 105 13.25 16.74 12.22
C ASP A 105 14.74 16.97 12.04
N LYS A 106 15.34 17.77 12.91
CA LYS A 106 16.79 18.05 12.89
C LYS A 106 17.65 16.80 13.12
N ASN A 107 17.24 15.92 14.03
CA ASN A 107 18.05 14.75 14.40
C ASN A 107 17.82 13.54 13.47
N PHE A 108 16.62 13.37 12.95
CA PHE A 108 16.24 12.17 12.18
C PHE A 108 16.04 12.42 10.69
N ASN A 109 16.11 13.67 10.23
CA ASN A 109 15.89 13.99 8.81
C ASN A 109 14.55 13.45 8.31
N ILE A 110 13.47 13.77 9.00
CA ILE A 110 12.14 13.20 8.79
C ILE A 110 11.71 13.30 7.33
N LYS A 111 11.85 14.47 6.74
CA LYS A 111 11.50 14.72 5.34
C LYS A 111 12.13 13.67 4.40
N THR A 112 13.41 13.37 4.57
CA THR A 112 14.11 12.37 3.75
C THR A 112 13.59 10.96 3.98
N LYS A 113 13.26 10.62 5.23
CA LYS A 113 12.70 9.31 5.59
C LYS A 113 11.31 9.10 5.01
N PHE A 114 10.45 10.12 5.11
CA PHE A 114 9.10 10.07 4.55
C PHE A 114 9.12 10.08 3.01
N LEU A 115 9.99 10.90 2.40
CA LEU A 115 10.20 10.86 0.95
C LEU A 115 10.61 9.46 0.47
N ARG A 116 11.49 8.79 1.22
CA ARG A 116 11.89 7.42 0.89
C ARG A 116 10.75 6.43 1.05
N ALA A 117 9.96 6.55 2.12
CA ALA A 117 8.77 5.73 2.33
C ALA A 117 7.77 5.89 1.19
N ASP A 118 7.50 7.12 0.77
CA ASP A 118 6.60 7.46 -0.33
C ASP A 118 7.07 6.82 -1.65
N LYS A 119 8.36 6.93 -1.98
CA LYS A 119 8.95 6.24 -3.15
C LYS A 119 8.76 4.72 -3.10
N LEU A 120 8.97 4.11 -1.93
CA LEU A 120 8.77 2.67 -1.76
C LEU A 120 7.29 2.27 -1.87
N ALA A 121 6.37 3.10 -1.39
CA ALA A 121 4.94 2.90 -1.54
C ALA A 121 4.49 3.03 -3.00
N MET A 122 5.05 3.98 -3.75
CA MET A 122 4.77 4.13 -5.19
C MET A 122 5.29 2.98 -6.05
N LEU A 123 6.34 2.31 -5.61
CA LEU A 123 6.90 1.12 -6.28
C LEU A 123 6.15 -0.16 -5.92
N GLY A 124 5.42 -0.13 -4.82
CA GLY A 124 4.65 -1.27 -4.33
C GLY A 124 3.22 -0.88 -3.98
N ASN A 125 2.60 -1.68 -3.14
CA ASN A 125 1.24 -1.40 -2.66
C ASN A 125 1.26 -0.55 -1.38
N TYR A 126 2.33 -0.66 -0.59
CA TYR A 126 2.52 0.08 0.66
C TYR A 126 3.99 0.13 1.06
N SER A 127 4.30 1.02 1.96
CA SER A 127 5.55 1.06 2.73
C SER A 127 5.23 1.20 4.21
N CYS A 128 6.15 0.79 5.07
CA CYS A 128 6.02 0.92 6.51
C CYS A 128 7.14 1.82 7.05
N ILE A 129 6.83 2.61 8.06
CA ILE A 129 7.83 3.37 8.80
C ILE A 129 7.89 2.79 10.21
N LEU A 130 9.04 2.24 10.57
CA LEU A 130 9.30 1.73 11.90
C LEU A 130 9.86 2.86 12.76
N LEU A 131 9.19 3.12 13.88
CA LEU A 131 9.64 4.04 14.94
C LEU A 131 10.24 3.22 16.05
N GLY A 132 11.49 3.46 16.38
CA GLY A 132 12.15 2.80 17.51
C GLY A 132 12.32 3.75 18.69
N PHE A 133 11.93 3.27 19.86
CA PHE A 133 12.01 3.99 21.12
C PHE A 133 13.02 3.32 22.07
N ASP A 134 13.50 4.07 23.06
CA ASP A 134 14.51 3.62 24.01
C ASP A 134 13.96 2.68 25.10
N ASP A 135 12.65 2.44 25.13
CA ASP A 135 11.98 1.56 26.07
C ASP A 135 11.98 0.07 25.67
N VAL A 136 12.39 -0.24 24.45
CA VAL A 136 12.45 -1.60 23.92
C VAL A 136 13.79 -2.24 24.25
N LYS A 137 13.77 -3.27 25.10
CA LYS A 137 14.97 -4.05 25.48
C LYS A 137 14.91 -5.49 24.96
N GLN A 138 13.73 -6.03 24.79
CA GLN A 138 13.48 -7.41 24.35
C GLN A 138 12.39 -7.43 23.27
N ASN A 139 12.35 -8.48 22.49
CA ASN A 139 11.34 -8.63 21.41
C ASN A 139 9.89 -8.60 21.92
N SER A 140 9.64 -9.07 23.15
CA SER A 140 8.31 -8.99 23.78
C SER A 140 7.85 -7.56 24.10
N ASP A 141 8.76 -6.60 24.12
CA ASP A 141 8.42 -5.22 24.42
C ASP A 141 7.74 -4.51 23.25
N PHE A 142 7.88 -5.03 22.01
CA PHE A 142 7.20 -4.51 20.82
C PHE A 142 5.66 -4.67 20.89
N GLU A 143 5.16 -5.62 21.66
CA GLU A 143 3.71 -5.83 21.84
C GLU A 143 3.09 -4.86 22.86
N ARG A 144 3.92 -4.13 23.58
CA ARG A 144 3.47 -3.20 24.62
C ARG A 144 3.35 -1.78 24.08
N PRO A 145 2.41 -0.99 24.59
CA PRO A 145 2.34 0.43 24.27
C PRO A 145 3.61 1.16 24.73
N VAL A 146 4.05 2.12 23.92
CA VAL A 146 5.22 2.96 24.23
C VAL A 146 5.00 3.71 25.53
N LYS A 147 6.00 3.75 26.40
CA LYS A 147 5.95 4.47 27.66
C LYS A 147 5.95 5.98 27.44
N TYR A 148 5.22 6.71 28.26
CA TYR A 148 5.03 8.16 28.12
C TYR A 148 6.33 8.99 28.01
N ASN A 149 7.41 8.55 28.65
CA ASN A 149 8.71 9.27 28.67
C ASN A 149 9.77 8.63 27.76
N SER A 150 9.37 7.80 26.81
CA SER A 150 10.32 7.16 25.91
C SER A 150 10.79 8.12 24.83
N ASN A 151 12.10 8.10 24.54
CA ASN A 151 12.68 8.90 23.48
C ASN A 151 12.70 8.14 22.17
N LEU A 152 12.46 8.86 21.08
CA LEU A 152 12.61 8.32 19.74
C LEU A 152 14.10 8.15 19.43
N VAL A 153 14.50 6.92 19.08
CA VAL A 153 15.89 6.55 18.80
C VAL A 153 16.17 6.46 17.31
N TYR A 154 15.23 5.91 16.55
CA TYR A 154 15.38 5.79 15.08
C TYR A 154 14.04 5.80 14.35
N ILE A 155 14.11 6.22 13.09
CA ILE A 155 13.02 6.17 12.12
C ILE A 155 13.55 5.48 10.87
N THR A 156 12.95 4.36 10.49
CA THR A 156 13.41 3.58 9.33
C THR A 156 12.25 3.21 8.42
N PRO A 157 12.29 3.64 7.15
CA PRO A 157 11.31 3.21 6.15
C PRO A 157 11.64 1.82 5.61
N TYR A 158 10.63 0.98 5.50
CA TYR A 158 10.68 -0.38 4.97
C TYR A 158 9.74 -0.55 3.78
N SER A 159 10.15 -1.36 2.82
CA SER A 159 9.29 -1.77 1.70
C SER A 159 8.35 -2.90 2.11
N GLN A 160 7.35 -3.15 1.29
CA GLN A 160 6.44 -4.30 1.47
C GLN A 160 7.14 -5.68 1.48
N LEU A 161 8.37 -5.80 0.95
CA LEU A 161 9.14 -7.04 1.05
C LEU A 161 9.62 -7.34 2.46
N SER A 162 9.87 -6.27 3.24
CA SER A 162 10.40 -6.39 4.61
C SER A 162 9.30 -6.38 5.68
N CYS A 163 8.10 -5.99 5.33
CA CYS A 163 6.96 -5.88 6.24
C CYS A 163 5.73 -6.53 5.62
N GLN A 164 5.22 -7.58 6.23
CA GLN A 164 3.99 -8.25 5.83
C GLN A 164 2.86 -7.88 6.78
N ILE A 165 1.71 -7.50 6.21
CA ILE A 165 0.49 -7.29 6.99
C ILE A 165 -0.13 -8.66 7.24
N LEU A 166 -0.20 -9.08 8.51
CA LEU A 166 -0.70 -10.39 8.91
C LEU A 166 -2.21 -10.40 9.15
N GLU A 167 -2.76 -9.29 9.65
CA GLU A 167 -4.17 -9.18 10.00
C GLU A 167 -4.74 -7.81 9.61
N TYR A 168 -5.96 -7.82 9.06
CA TYR A 168 -6.77 -6.63 8.89
C TYR A 168 -7.95 -6.72 9.87
N GLU A 169 -7.97 -5.92 10.91
CA GLU A 169 -9.20 -5.66 11.63
C GLU A 169 -10.06 -4.70 10.81
N ASN A 170 -11.02 -5.24 10.06
CA ASN A 170 -12.12 -4.44 9.53
C ASN A 170 -13.04 -4.03 10.68
N LYS A 171 -12.68 -3.01 11.43
CA LYS A 171 -13.62 -2.28 12.28
C LYS A 171 -14.39 -1.31 11.36
N ILE A 172 -15.53 -1.80 10.85
CA ILE A 172 -16.58 -0.95 10.27
C ILE A 172 -17.38 -0.33 11.41
#